data_2ce62fd0f835446ffad8a0a33047e92a
#
_entry.id   2ce62fd0f835446ffad8a0a33047e92a
#
_cell.length_a   1.000
_cell.length_b   1.000
_cell.length_c   1.000
_cell.angle_alpha   90.00
_cell.angle_beta   90.00
_cell.angle_gamma   90.00
#
_symmetry.space_group_name_H-M   'P 1'
#
loop_
_entity.id
_entity.type
_entity.pdbx_description
1 polymer ?
#
loop_
_entity_poly.entity_id
_entity_poly.type
_entity_poly.pdbx_seq_one_letter_code
_entity_poly.pdbx_strand_id
1 'polypeptide(L)'
;MARVFDTGVIIAVFAGGASFLYFVLTAWQSDARRTRRVLRKTRVTPVADLVDGVLACVVGKVELVEGDAEPLTAMITRKPCVAYDTTIQFFRGNDFSVPERVDVTRKMVPFTVVDATGRVRIDAPQAALCNKPAARSERFEERLIEPGATIRIVGSVRIEPERSDHVEHGYREHGRVRATLTGTAKWPLLVDVED
;
A
#
# COMPACT_ATOMS: atom_id res chain seq x y z
N MET A 1 5.52 58.85 -19.92
CA MET A 1 4.88 58.18 -18.76
C MET A 1 5.26 56.71 -18.76
N ALA A 2 6.28 56.36 -18.03
CA ALA A 2 6.75 54.94 -17.88
C ALA A 2 5.99 54.31 -16.73
N ARG A 3 5.28 53.18 -17.02
CA ARG A 3 4.64 52.36 -16.00
C ARG A 3 5.71 51.53 -15.28
N VAL A 4 5.97 51.88 -14.05
CA VAL A 4 6.74 51.06 -13.10
C VAL A 4 5.85 49.85 -12.77
N PHE A 5 6.11 48.71 -13.41
CA PHE A 5 5.48 47.45 -13.00
C PHE A 5 6.04 47.04 -11.68
N ASP A 6 5.17 46.85 -10.72
CA ASP A 6 5.42 46.61 -9.30
C ASP A 6 6.14 45.28 -9.13
N THR A 7 7.45 45.33 -8.97
CA THR A 7 8.33 44.19 -8.73
C THR A 7 7.93 43.42 -7.45
N GLY A 8 7.19 44.08 -6.55
CA GLY A 8 6.69 43.50 -5.31
C GLY A 8 5.66 42.40 -5.48
N VAL A 9 4.80 42.47 -6.52
CA VAL A 9 3.76 41.46 -6.77
C VAL A 9 4.35 40.16 -7.30
N ILE A 10 5.41 40.23 -8.09
CA ILE A 10 6.08 39.03 -8.65
C ILE A 10 6.79 38.26 -7.55
N ILE A 11 7.45 38.93 -6.62
CA ILE A 11 8.13 38.29 -5.49
C ILE A 11 7.14 37.59 -4.53
N ALA A 12 5.96 38.21 -4.30
CA ALA A 12 4.92 37.60 -3.44
C ALA A 12 4.33 36.31 -4.03
N VAL A 13 4.16 36.24 -5.35
CA VAL A 13 3.64 35.04 -6.04
C VAL A 13 4.66 33.90 -6.00
N PHE A 14 5.95 34.19 -6.18
CA PHE A 14 7.01 33.17 -6.07
C PHE A 14 7.20 32.65 -4.65
N ALA A 15 7.13 33.51 -3.64
CA ALA A 15 7.22 33.11 -2.24
C ALA A 15 6.01 32.24 -1.82
N GLY A 16 4.81 32.57 -2.28
CA GLY A 16 3.59 31.78 -2.03
C GLY A 16 3.64 30.40 -2.69
N GLY A 17 4.12 30.31 -3.93
CA GLY A 17 4.27 29.05 -4.66
C GLY A 17 5.28 28.10 -3.99
N ALA A 18 6.45 28.62 -3.61
CA ALA A 18 7.48 27.82 -2.92
C ALA A 18 6.99 27.34 -1.56
N SER A 19 6.27 28.16 -0.79
CA SER A 19 5.71 27.80 0.51
C SER A 19 4.62 26.75 0.37
N PHE A 20 3.76 26.83 -0.64
CA PHE A 20 2.74 25.83 -0.90
C PHE A 20 3.35 24.49 -1.31
N LEU A 21 4.35 24.50 -2.20
CA LEU A 21 5.06 23.29 -2.61
C LEU A 21 5.79 22.63 -1.43
N TYR A 22 6.44 23.42 -0.60
CA TYR A 22 7.08 22.94 0.64
C TYR A 22 6.06 22.33 1.59
N PHE A 23 4.89 22.95 1.75
CA PHE A 23 3.81 22.43 2.60
C PHE A 23 3.25 21.11 2.06
N VAL A 24 3.03 20.98 0.75
CA VAL A 24 2.58 19.74 0.12
C VAL A 24 3.61 18.63 0.26
N LEU A 25 4.90 18.92 0.03
CA LEU A 25 5.97 17.94 0.19
C LEU A 25 6.16 17.50 1.64
N THR A 26 6.05 18.44 2.60
CA THR A 26 6.15 18.11 4.04
C THR A 26 4.92 17.35 4.54
N ALA A 27 3.72 17.65 4.03
CA ALA A 27 2.50 16.89 4.32
C ALA A 27 2.63 15.44 3.82
N TRP A 28 3.09 15.24 2.60
CA TRP A 28 3.35 13.92 2.03
C TRP A 28 4.39 13.12 2.81
N GLN A 29 5.50 13.75 3.18
CA GLN A 29 6.53 13.11 4.02
C GLN A 29 6.00 12.81 5.43
N SER A 30 5.10 13.64 5.97
CA SER A 30 4.48 13.42 7.28
C SER A 30 3.56 12.21 7.26
N ASP A 31 2.80 12.01 6.17
CA ASP A 31 1.92 10.86 6.01
C ASP A 31 2.69 9.54 5.90
N ALA A 32 3.76 9.50 5.11
CA ALA A 32 4.61 8.30 5.01
C ALA A 32 5.27 7.95 6.35
N ARG A 33 5.72 8.96 7.12
CA ARG A 33 6.29 8.77 8.46
C ARG A 33 5.24 8.32 9.46
N ARG A 34 4.02 8.89 9.40
CA ARG A 34 2.89 8.51 10.24
C ARG A 34 2.48 7.07 9.98
N THR A 35 2.38 6.69 8.72
CA THR A 35 2.05 5.33 8.26
C THR A 35 3.06 4.30 8.78
N ARG A 36 4.36 4.54 8.61
CA ARG A 36 5.40 3.66 9.15
C ARG A 36 5.38 3.59 10.67
N ARG A 37 5.02 4.67 11.35
CA ARG A 37 4.87 4.67 12.81
C ARG A 37 3.69 3.81 13.26
N VAL A 38 2.58 3.83 12.55
CA VAL A 38 1.43 2.97 12.81
C VAL A 38 1.82 1.50 12.62
N LEU A 39 2.44 1.16 11.49
CA LEU A 39 2.93 -0.19 11.22
C LEU A 39 3.83 -0.73 12.33
N ARG A 40 4.78 0.08 12.82
CA ARG A 40 5.74 -0.34 13.85
C ARG A 40 5.17 -0.39 15.25
N LYS A 41 4.18 0.46 15.58
CA LYS A 41 3.60 0.56 16.92
C LYS A 41 2.42 -0.37 17.15
N THR A 42 1.74 -0.80 16.07
CA THR A 42 0.62 -1.72 16.20
C THR A 42 1.15 -3.09 16.58
N ARG A 43 0.62 -3.62 17.70
CA ARG A 43 1.01 -4.95 18.19
C ARG A 43 0.62 -6.01 17.15
N VAL A 44 1.53 -6.93 16.90
CA VAL A 44 1.26 -8.09 16.03
C VAL A 44 0.23 -8.98 16.71
N THR A 45 -0.80 -9.32 15.96
CA THR A 45 -1.89 -10.21 16.38
C THR A 45 -1.79 -11.49 15.55
N PRO A 46 -1.72 -12.67 16.16
CA PRO A 46 -1.81 -13.94 15.45
C PRO A 46 -3.10 -14.04 14.65
N VAL A 47 -3.08 -14.72 13.51
CA VAL A 47 -4.29 -14.86 12.68
C VAL A 47 -5.43 -15.54 13.44
N ALA A 48 -5.14 -16.50 14.31
CA ALA A 48 -6.15 -17.17 15.12
C ALA A 48 -6.87 -16.26 16.14
N ASP A 49 -6.23 -15.12 16.51
CA ASP A 49 -6.75 -14.17 17.51
C ASP A 49 -7.41 -12.94 16.86
N LEU A 50 -7.65 -12.95 15.55
CA LEU A 50 -8.28 -11.84 14.84
C LEU A 50 -9.74 -11.69 15.28
N VAL A 51 -10.15 -10.44 15.52
CA VAL A 51 -11.50 -10.07 15.96
C VAL A 51 -12.15 -9.18 14.91
N ASP A 52 -13.40 -9.48 14.55
CA ASP A 52 -14.16 -8.74 13.55
C ASP A 52 -14.30 -7.25 13.91
N GLY A 53 -14.19 -6.38 12.91
CA GLY A 53 -14.31 -4.92 13.04
C GLY A 53 -13.11 -4.23 13.70
N VAL A 54 -12.09 -4.96 14.15
CA VAL A 54 -10.92 -4.40 14.84
C VAL A 54 -9.77 -4.15 13.87
N LEU A 55 -8.98 -3.10 14.13
CA LEU A 55 -7.72 -2.87 13.41
C LEU A 55 -6.67 -3.84 13.95
N ALA A 56 -6.12 -4.67 13.08
CA ALA A 56 -5.09 -5.64 13.44
C ALA A 56 -3.82 -5.47 12.61
N CYS A 57 -2.70 -5.91 13.20
CA CYS A 57 -1.41 -6.05 12.53
C CYS A 57 -1.06 -7.53 12.44
N VAL A 58 -0.89 -8.05 11.24
CA VAL A 58 -0.47 -9.43 11.00
C VAL A 58 0.91 -9.44 10.36
N VAL A 59 1.73 -10.40 10.74
CA VAL A 59 3.03 -10.69 10.10
C VAL A 59 2.99 -12.11 9.60
N GLY A 60 3.32 -12.31 8.33
CA GLY A 60 3.31 -13.64 7.75
C GLY A 60 3.82 -13.67 6.31
N LYS A 61 3.85 -14.87 5.75
CA LYS A 61 4.32 -15.13 4.39
C LYS A 61 3.21 -14.94 3.38
N VAL A 62 3.53 -14.29 2.27
CA VAL A 62 2.60 -14.08 1.14
C VAL A 62 2.45 -15.35 0.34
N GLU A 63 1.22 -15.82 0.18
CA GLU A 63 0.86 -16.93 -0.71
C GLU A 63 -0.20 -16.47 -1.70
N LEU A 64 -0.06 -16.87 -2.96
CA LEU A 64 -1.12 -16.78 -3.96
C LEU A 64 -2.12 -17.90 -3.71
N VAL A 65 -3.40 -17.59 -3.78
CA VAL A 65 -4.45 -18.60 -3.71
C VAL A 65 -4.61 -19.20 -5.09
N GLU A 66 -4.41 -20.51 -5.20
CA GLU A 66 -4.63 -21.23 -6.45
C GLU A 66 -6.08 -21.01 -6.93
N GLY A 67 -6.23 -20.54 -8.17
CA GLY A 67 -7.53 -20.29 -8.78
C GLY A 67 -8.15 -18.91 -8.56
N ASP A 68 -7.62 -18.09 -7.64
CA ASP A 68 -8.20 -16.75 -7.36
C ASP A 68 -7.64 -15.64 -8.27
N ALA A 69 -6.34 -15.64 -8.54
CA ALA A 69 -5.73 -14.66 -9.44
C ALA A 69 -4.35 -15.10 -9.93
N GLU A 70 -4.02 -14.71 -11.16
CA GLU A 70 -2.66 -14.81 -11.65
C GLU A 70 -1.77 -13.70 -11.03
N PRO A 71 -0.48 -13.98 -10.79
CA PRO A 71 0.45 -12.96 -10.31
C PRO A 71 0.53 -11.80 -11.30
N LEU A 72 0.59 -10.59 -10.79
CA LEU A 72 0.85 -9.40 -11.59
C LEU A 72 2.31 -9.41 -12.05
N THR A 73 2.56 -8.71 -13.16
CA THR A 73 3.92 -8.35 -13.58
C THR A 73 4.15 -6.87 -13.26
N ALA A 74 5.14 -6.57 -12.44
CA ALA A 74 5.52 -5.21 -12.08
C ALA A 74 5.93 -4.41 -13.33
N MET A 75 5.65 -3.10 -13.33
CA MET A 75 5.75 -2.28 -14.54
C MET A 75 7.20 -2.08 -15.01
N ILE A 76 8.11 -1.81 -14.08
CA ILE A 76 9.51 -1.45 -14.37
C ILE A 76 10.41 -2.67 -14.22
N THR A 77 10.39 -3.32 -13.06
CA THR A 77 11.27 -4.47 -12.75
C THR A 77 10.89 -5.75 -13.50
N ARG A 78 9.66 -5.82 -14.04
CA ARG A 78 9.11 -7.00 -14.73
C ARG A 78 9.05 -8.27 -13.86
N LYS A 79 9.16 -8.13 -12.55
CA LYS A 79 9.08 -9.24 -11.60
C LYS A 79 7.64 -9.66 -11.35
N PRO A 80 7.37 -10.96 -11.09
CA PRO A 80 6.07 -11.42 -10.62
C PRO A 80 5.81 -10.88 -9.21
N CYS A 81 4.60 -10.38 -8.98
CA CYS A 81 4.23 -9.79 -7.70
C CYS A 81 2.73 -9.92 -7.43
N VAL A 82 2.32 -9.79 -6.17
CA VAL A 82 0.90 -9.73 -5.77
C VAL A 82 0.41 -8.29 -5.70
N ALA A 83 1.32 -7.34 -5.52
CA ALA A 83 1.02 -5.93 -5.51
C ALA A 83 2.22 -5.11 -5.99
N TYR A 84 1.96 -3.98 -6.65
CA TYR A 84 2.99 -2.98 -6.94
C TYR A 84 2.43 -1.55 -6.90
N ASP A 85 3.30 -0.61 -6.57
CA ASP A 85 3.09 0.84 -6.61
C ASP A 85 4.24 1.45 -7.40
N THR A 86 3.93 2.02 -8.58
CA THR A 86 4.91 2.65 -9.46
C THR A 86 4.60 4.13 -9.60
N THR A 87 5.56 4.96 -9.29
CA THR A 87 5.51 6.41 -9.50
C THR A 87 6.49 6.79 -10.59
N ILE A 88 6.02 7.46 -11.65
CA ILE A 88 6.83 7.95 -12.76
C ILE A 88 6.73 9.48 -12.77
N GLN A 89 7.89 10.14 -12.82
CA GLN A 89 8.01 11.59 -12.87
C GLN A 89 8.49 12.04 -14.26
N PHE A 90 7.77 12.96 -14.87
CA PHE A 90 8.11 13.56 -16.15
C PHE A 90 8.62 14.98 -15.92
N PHE A 91 9.79 15.27 -16.46
CA PHE A 91 10.46 16.56 -16.33
C PHE A 91 10.55 17.25 -17.68
N ARG A 92 10.50 18.58 -17.69
CA ARG A 92 10.65 19.36 -18.89
C ARG A 92 12.13 19.61 -19.19
N GLY A 93 12.61 19.04 -20.29
CA GLY A 93 14.03 19.16 -20.67
C GLY A 93 14.98 18.49 -19.68
N ASN A 94 16.06 19.18 -19.31
CA ASN A 94 17.08 18.66 -18.39
C ASN A 94 16.94 19.23 -16.97
N ASP A 95 15.83 19.92 -16.66
CA ASP A 95 15.56 20.44 -15.33
C ASP A 95 14.81 19.39 -14.49
N PHE A 96 15.48 18.80 -13.51
CA PHE A 96 14.93 17.82 -12.59
C PHE A 96 14.43 18.43 -11.26
N SER A 97 14.34 19.74 -11.16
CA SER A 97 13.96 20.40 -9.91
C SER A 97 12.51 20.22 -9.57
N VAL A 98 11.62 20.31 -10.59
CA VAL A 98 10.17 20.15 -10.40
C VAL A 98 9.62 19.29 -11.53
N PRO A 99 8.95 18.16 -11.23
CA PRO A 99 8.31 17.38 -12.28
C PRO A 99 7.11 18.11 -12.86
N GLU A 100 6.99 18.10 -14.19
CA GLU A 100 5.84 18.64 -14.92
C GLU A 100 4.58 17.78 -14.70
N ARG A 101 4.78 16.46 -14.62
CA ARG A 101 3.72 15.47 -14.39
C ARG A 101 4.23 14.31 -13.56
N VAL A 102 3.37 13.80 -12.69
CA VAL A 102 3.60 12.60 -11.90
C VAL A 102 2.48 11.61 -12.15
N ASP A 103 2.82 10.43 -12.66
CA ASP A 103 1.88 9.33 -12.85
C ASP A 103 2.09 8.29 -11.74
N VAL A 104 1.00 7.90 -11.09
CA VAL A 104 1.02 6.88 -10.05
C VAL A 104 0.14 5.72 -10.49
N THR A 105 0.72 4.53 -10.57
CA THR A 105 0.00 3.30 -10.90
C THR A 105 0.10 2.35 -9.72
N ARG A 106 -1.06 1.93 -9.18
CA ARG A 106 -1.16 0.94 -8.10
C ARG A 106 -2.01 -0.22 -8.57
N LYS A 107 -1.49 -1.43 -8.39
CA LYS A 107 -2.24 -2.65 -8.65
C LYS A 107 -2.00 -3.66 -7.55
N MET A 108 -3.04 -4.40 -7.21
CA MET A 108 -3.00 -5.49 -6.25
C MET A 108 -4.00 -6.55 -6.70
N VAL A 109 -3.62 -7.81 -6.59
CA VAL A 109 -4.53 -8.96 -6.66
C VAL A 109 -4.80 -9.47 -5.25
N PRO A 110 -5.93 -10.11 -5.01
CA PRO A 110 -6.17 -10.80 -3.75
C PRO A 110 -5.08 -11.84 -3.49
N PHE A 111 -4.59 -11.90 -2.26
CA PHE A 111 -3.60 -12.88 -1.83
C PHE A 111 -3.84 -13.28 -0.37
N THR A 112 -3.13 -14.26 0.11
CA THR A 112 -3.22 -14.75 1.48
C THR A 112 -1.92 -14.48 2.22
N VAL A 113 -2.04 -14.09 3.48
CA VAL A 113 -0.93 -14.03 4.43
C VAL A 113 -1.06 -15.19 5.40
N VAL A 114 0.00 -15.95 5.54
CA VAL A 114 0.07 -17.16 6.37
C VAL A 114 1.05 -16.94 7.51
N ASP A 115 0.60 -17.14 8.73
CA ASP A 115 1.44 -17.21 9.92
C ASP A 115 1.40 -18.63 10.53
N ALA A 116 2.04 -18.81 11.67
CA ALA A 116 2.05 -20.11 12.38
C ALA A 116 0.67 -20.53 12.91
N THR A 117 -0.30 -19.61 12.97
CA THR A 117 -1.62 -19.82 13.61
C THR A 117 -2.75 -19.93 12.61
N GLY A 118 -2.56 -19.49 11.36
CA GLY A 118 -3.61 -19.55 10.37
C GLY A 118 -3.32 -18.78 9.08
N ARG A 119 -4.40 -18.52 8.35
CA ARG A 119 -4.38 -17.82 7.06
C ARG A 119 -5.38 -16.67 7.08
N VAL A 120 -5.01 -15.53 6.55
CA VAL A 120 -5.88 -14.36 6.39
C VAL A 120 -5.84 -13.89 4.95
N ARG A 121 -7.00 -13.69 4.34
CA ARG A 121 -7.13 -13.14 2.99
C ARG A 121 -6.90 -11.63 3.01
N ILE A 122 -6.18 -11.14 2.03
CA ILE A 122 -5.99 -9.73 1.79
C ILE A 122 -6.78 -9.36 0.54
N ASP A 123 -7.77 -8.51 0.72
CA ASP A 123 -8.63 -8.04 -0.35
C ASP A 123 -8.82 -6.52 -0.21
N ALA A 124 -7.90 -5.77 -0.78
CA ALA A 124 -7.94 -4.32 -0.75
C ALA A 124 -7.36 -3.76 -2.05
N PRO A 125 -8.20 -3.25 -2.94
CA PRO A 125 -7.76 -2.70 -4.23
C PRO A 125 -6.83 -1.48 -4.08
N GLN A 126 -6.76 -0.89 -2.88
CA GLN A 126 -5.92 0.27 -2.57
C GLN A 126 -5.15 0.02 -1.28
N ALA A 127 -3.95 -0.54 -1.40
CA ALA A 127 -3.01 -0.62 -0.30
C ALA A 127 -1.90 0.43 -0.45
N ALA A 128 -1.40 0.93 0.67
CA ALA A 128 -0.19 1.74 0.68
C ALA A 128 1.02 0.85 0.96
N LEU A 129 1.90 0.70 -0.03
CA LEU A 129 3.15 -0.03 0.11
C LEU A 129 4.20 0.88 0.79
N CYS A 130 4.70 0.45 1.94
CA CYS A 130 5.63 1.22 2.78
C CYS A 130 7.06 0.68 2.74
N ASN A 131 7.27 -0.44 2.05
CA ASN A 131 8.56 -1.09 1.90
C ASN A 131 9.57 -0.23 1.10
N LYS A 132 10.83 -0.65 1.12
CA LYS A 132 11.86 -0.04 0.29
C LYS A 132 11.53 -0.24 -1.19
N PRO A 133 11.84 0.75 -2.06
CA PRO A 133 11.69 0.57 -3.50
C PRO A 133 12.52 -0.60 -4.01
N ALA A 134 11.93 -1.44 -4.84
CA ALA A 134 12.62 -2.50 -5.58
C ALA A 134 13.44 -1.92 -6.74
N ALA A 135 12.97 -0.81 -7.32
CA ALA A 135 13.70 -0.02 -8.30
C ALA A 135 13.46 1.47 -8.06
N ARG A 136 14.52 2.27 -8.22
CA ARG A 136 14.45 3.72 -8.03
C ARG A 136 15.45 4.45 -8.90
N SER A 137 15.00 5.55 -9.48
CA SER A 137 15.84 6.56 -10.16
C SER A 137 15.25 7.95 -9.91
N GLU A 138 15.84 8.99 -10.50
CA GLU A 138 15.29 10.35 -10.46
C GLU A 138 13.91 10.46 -11.13
N ARG A 139 13.60 9.57 -12.07
CA ARG A 139 12.38 9.60 -12.87
C ARG A 139 11.31 8.60 -12.41
N PHE A 140 11.68 7.61 -11.64
CA PHE A 140 10.72 6.61 -11.20
C PHE A 140 11.06 5.99 -9.85
N GLU A 141 10.04 5.48 -9.19
CA GLU A 141 10.13 4.65 -8.00
C GLU A 141 9.11 3.52 -8.11
N GLU A 142 9.53 2.28 -7.92
CA GLU A 142 8.65 1.12 -7.91
C GLU A 142 8.83 0.32 -6.63
N ARG A 143 7.72 0.08 -5.94
CA ARG A 143 7.61 -0.85 -4.80
C ARG A 143 6.77 -2.02 -5.24
N LEU A 144 7.09 -3.20 -4.74
CA LEU A 144 6.33 -4.41 -5.04
C LEU A 144 6.38 -5.38 -3.85
N ILE A 145 5.44 -6.32 -3.85
CA ILE A 145 5.36 -7.44 -2.92
C ILE A 145 5.44 -8.72 -3.77
N GLU A 146 6.52 -9.47 -3.59
CA GLU A 146 6.73 -10.74 -4.29
C GLU A 146 5.99 -11.88 -3.56
N PRO A 147 5.48 -12.91 -4.26
CA PRO A 147 5.02 -14.13 -3.63
C PRO A 147 6.13 -14.74 -2.79
N GLY A 148 5.81 -15.25 -1.61
CA GLY A 148 6.77 -15.82 -0.68
C GLY A 148 7.49 -14.80 0.22
N ALA A 149 7.33 -13.50 0.00
CA ALA A 149 7.86 -12.47 0.90
C ALA A 149 7.19 -12.53 2.27
N THR A 150 7.96 -12.22 3.33
CA THR A 150 7.38 -11.99 4.66
C THR A 150 6.98 -10.52 4.76
N ILE A 151 5.73 -10.27 5.10
CA ILE A 151 5.18 -8.92 5.18
C ILE A 151 4.58 -8.65 6.56
N ARG A 152 4.59 -7.38 6.93
CA ARG A 152 3.81 -6.81 8.02
C ARG A 152 2.66 -6.01 7.42
N ILE A 153 1.44 -6.34 7.80
CA ILE A 153 0.24 -5.72 7.25
C ILE A 153 -0.67 -5.23 8.36
N VAL A 154 -1.17 -4.00 8.23
CA VAL A 154 -2.15 -3.41 9.15
C VAL A 154 -3.42 -3.08 8.38
N GLY A 155 -4.53 -3.60 8.84
CA GLY A 155 -5.84 -3.40 8.21
C GLY A 155 -6.98 -3.66 9.16
N SER A 156 -8.20 -3.34 8.71
CA SER A 156 -9.43 -3.70 9.42
C SER A 156 -9.77 -5.16 9.16
N VAL A 157 -10.05 -5.90 10.21
CA VAL A 157 -10.45 -7.30 10.13
C VAL A 157 -11.92 -7.39 9.78
N ARG A 158 -12.25 -8.26 8.84
CA ARG A 158 -13.61 -8.69 8.54
C ARG A 158 -13.66 -10.23 8.62
N ILE A 159 -14.55 -10.74 9.44
CA ILE A 159 -14.77 -12.18 9.61
C ILE A 159 -16.08 -12.55 8.94
N GLU A 160 -16.01 -13.37 7.91
CA GLU A 160 -17.20 -13.91 7.25
C GLU A 160 -17.33 -15.39 7.61
N PRO A 161 -18.52 -15.81 8.06
CA PRO A 161 -18.79 -17.24 8.21
C PRO A 161 -18.72 -17.89 6.84
N GLU A 162 -17.96 -18.96 6.72
CA GLU A 162 -17.89 -19.74 5.48
C GLU A 162 -19.30 -20.31 5.19
N ARG A 163 -19.92 -19.86 4.09
CA ARG A 163 -21.15 -20.48 3.59
C ARG A 163 -20.79 -21.87 3.11
N SER A 164 -21.17 -22.88 3.87
CA SER A 164 -21.09 -24.27 3.45
C SER A 164 -22.19 -24.53 2.40
N ASP A 165 -21.92 -24.22 1.15
CA ASP A 165 -22.86 -24.53 0.04
C ASP A 165 -22.83 -26.01 -0.39
N HIS A 166 -22.05 -26.85 0.28
CA HIS A 166 -22.06 -28.31 0.05
C HIS A 166 -22.17 -29.07 1.36
N VAL A 167 -23.42 -29.48 1.63
CA VAL A 167 -23.68 -30.56 2.58
C VAL A 167 -23.33 -31.87 1.86
N GLU A 168 -22.09 -32.29 1.85
CA GLU A 168 -21.71 -33.66 1.59
C GLU A 168 -21.22 -34.33 2.87
N HIS A 169 -21.88 -35.41 3.15
CA HIS A 169 -21.81 -36.34 4.25
C HIS A 169 -20.44 -36.55 4.90
N GLY A 170 -20.38 -36.28 6.19
CA GLY A 170 -19.58 -37.07 7.10
C GLY A 170 -18.13 -36.68 7.32
N TYR A 171 -17.90 -35.53 7.89
CA TYR A 171 -16.87 -35.25 8.91
C TYR A 171 -17.15 -33.86 9.45
N ARG A 172 -17.16 -33.68 10.77
CA ARG A 172 -17.27 -32.36 11.41
C ARG A 172 -15.98 -31.57 11.13
N GLU A 173 -15.83 -31.02 9.93
CA GLU A 173 -14.92 -29.92 9.71
C GLU A 173 -15.53 -28.70 10.42
N HIS A 174 -14.84 -28.23 11.43
CA HIS A 174 -15.16 -26.96 12.07
C HIS A 174 -15.17 -25.90 10.97
N GLY A 175 -16.32 -25.26 10.74
CA GLY A 175 -16.50 -24.28 9.68
C GLY A 175 -15.31 -23.31 9.70
N ARG A 176 -14.57 -23.27 8.59
CA ARG A 176 -13.39 -22.41 8.48
C ARG A 176 -13.89 -20.95 8.46
N VAL A 177 -13.61 -20.26 9.53
CA VAL A 177 -13.88 -18.82 9.59
C VAL A 177 -12.88 -18.13 8.65
N ARG A 178 -13.41 -17.46 7.63
CA ARG A 178 -12.58 -16.75 6.66
C ARG A 178 -12.34 -15.33 7.15
N ALA A 179 -11.19 -15.08 7.74
CA ALA A 179 -10.76 -13.73 8.08
C ALA A 179 -10.21 -13.03 6.82
N THR A 180 -10.62 -11.78 6.62
CA THR A 180 -10.13 -10.91 5.56
C THR A 180 -9.62 -9.61 6.17
N LEU A 181 -8.45 -9.14 5.74
CA LEU A 181 -7.96 -7.80 6.05
C LEU A 181 -8.30 -6.86 4.89
N THR A 182 -8.94 -5.75 5.21
CA THR A 182 -9.34 -4.73 4.25
C THR A 182 -8.84 -3.35 4.65
N GLY A 183 -8.72 -2.47 3.67
CA GLY A 183 -8.55 -1.04 3.91
C GLY A 183 -9.89 -0.32 3.95
N THR A 184 -9.97 0.74 4.74
CA THR A 184 -11.10 1.68 4.73
C THR A 184 -10.65 3.03 4.19
N ALA A 185 -11.58 3.90 3.79
CA ALA A 185 -11.27 5.26 3.35
C ALA A 185 -10.51 6.08 4.42
N LYS A 186 -10.78 5.81 5.70
CA LYS A 186 -10.10 6.45 6.85
C LYS A 186 -8.77 5.79 7.18
N TRP A 187 -8.65 4.49 6.99
CA TRP A 187 -7.49 3.67 7.31
C TRP A 187 -7.18 2.77 6.12
N PRO A 188 -6.34 3.20 5.17
CA PRO A 188 -5.92 2.34 4.08
C PRO A 188 -5.17 1.13 4.64
N LEU A 189 -5.21 0.04 3.90
CA LEU A 189 -4.38 -1.10 4.19
C LEU A 189 -2.91 -0.69 4.06
N LEU A 190 -2.11 -0.94 5.10
CA LEU A 190 -0.70 -0.58 5.15
C LEU A 190 0.13 -1.85 5.06
N VAL A 191 1.07 -1.91 4.13
CA VAL A 191 1.92 -3.10 3.92
C VAL A 191 3.39 -2.70 3.91
N ASP A 192 4.20 -3.41 4.68
CA ASP A 192 5.66 -3.32 4.67
C ASP A 192 6.25 -4.73 4.51
N VAL A 193 7.39 -4.83 3.84
CA VAL A 193 8.14 -6.09 3.72
C VAL A 193 9.14 -6.14 4.87
N GLU A 194 9.14 -7.24 5.61
CA GLU A 194 10.15 -7.48 6.65
C GLU A 194 11.43 -8.03 6.00
N ASP A 195 12.55 -7.32 6.23
CA ASP A 195 13.91 -7.71 5.78
C ASP A 195 14.47 -8.84 6.66
#